data_d12076026ccc0c77c507c9e7b58dc74d
#
_entry.id   d12076026ccc0c77c507c9e7b58dc74d
#
_cell.length_a   1.000
_cell.length_b   1.000
_cell.length_c   1.000
_cell.angle_alpha   90.00
_cell.angle_beta   90.00
_cell.angle_gamma   90.00
#
_symmetry.space_group_name_H-M   'P 1'
#
loop_
_entity.id
_entity.type
_entity.pdbx_description
1 polymer ?
#
loop_
_entity_poly.entity_id
_entity_poly.type
_entity_poly.pdbx_seq_one_letter_code
_entity_poly.pdbx_strand_id
1 'polypeptide(L)'
;MCGNGARCVAAYIVRNKKPRKKLFTVETLAGDICATATGETARVQLSAPTGYQPDIPLTVNDRGMRVSYIDTGVPHVIVFVDGLEGIDVAGIGRVIRHHERFEPRGTNVNFVEQVNERLVNARTYERGVEDETKACGTGSVAVAIVAYLKANPGVSDKKAAGMNIRTASGEILEVRFDIKEGVVSNVWLKGSARFIARGEYYV
;
A
#
# COMPACT_ATOMS: atom_id res chain seq x y z
N MET A 1 -10.77 2.48 2.17
CA MET A 1 -10.94 1.14 1.54
C MET A 1 -9.84 0.22 2.05
N CYS A 2 -10.11 -1.10 2.16
CA CYS A 2 -9.13 -2.10 2.59
C CYS A 2 -8.69 -2.96 1.39
N GLY A 3 -7.44 -2.84 0.95
CA GLY A 3 -6.90 -3.59 -0.19
C GLY A 3 -6.91 -5.12 0.01
N ASN A 4 -6.68 -5.58 1.24
CA ASN A 4 -6.76 -7.01 1.59
C ASN A 4 -8.19 -7.53 1.47
N GLY A 5 -9.16 -6.84 2.07
CA GLY A 5 -10.58 -7.19 1.98
C GLY A 5 -11.09 -7.18 0.54
N ALA A 6 -10.72 -6.19 -0.26
CA ALA A 6 -11.10 -6.13 -1.66
C ALA A 6 -10.58 -7.32 -2.48
N ARG A 7 -9.33 -7.77 -2.24
CA ARG A 7 -8.79 -8.99 -2.88
C ARG A 7 -9.55 -10.25 -2.45
N CYS A 8 -9.88 -10.38 -1.17
CA CYS A 8 -10.70 -11.50 -0.68
C CYS A 8 -12.09 -11.53 -1.32
N VAL A 9 -12.76 -10.38 -1.42
CA VAL A 9 -14.06 -10.25 -2.10
C VAL A 9 -13.94 -10.64 -3.58
N ALA A 10 -12.92 -10.16 -4.28
CA ALA A 10 -12.69 -10.52 -5.67
C ALA A 10 -12.50 -12.04 -5.87
N ALA A 11 -11.69 -12.68 -5.03
CA ALA A 11 -11.50 -14.14 -5.07
C ALA A 11 -12.80 -14.90 -4.75
N TYR A 12 -13.56 -14.43 -3.76
CA TYR A 12 -14.87 -15.00 -3.40
C TYR A 12 -15.87 -14.93 -4.57
N ILE A 13 -15.96 -13.76 -5.24
CA ILE A 13 -16.85 -13.57 -6.39
C ILE A 13 -16.50 -14.56 -7.51
N VAL A 14 -15.24 -14.69 -7.87
CA VAL A 14 -14.82 -15.59 -8.94
C VAL A 14 -15.13 -17.04 -8.60
N ARG A 15 -14.89 -17.46 -7.36
CA ARG A 15 -15.13 -18.83 -6.91
C ARG A 15 -16.62 -19.20 -6.86
N ASN A 16 -17.47 -18.29 -6.35
CA ASN A 16 -18.85 -18.61 -6.02
C ASN A 16 -19.87 -18.09 -7.05
N LYS A 17 -19.58 -16.96 -7.70
CA LYS A 17 -20.52 -16.30 -8.64
C LYS A 17 -20.15 -16.50 -10.11
N LYS A 18 -18.91 -16.97 -10.40
CA LYS A 18 -18.43 -17.27 -11.77
C LYS A 18 -18.79 -16.15 -12.76
N PRO A 19 -18.30 -14.92 -12.58
CA PRO A 19 -18.66 -13.79 -13.41
C PRO A 19 -18.32 -14.05 -14.87
N ARG A 20 -19.18 -13.62 -15.81
CA ARG A 20 -18.99 -13.83 -17.25
C ARG A 20 -17.73 -13.13 -17.80
N LYS A 21 -17.37 -11.99 -17.20
CA LYS A 21 -16.18 -11.21 -17.58
C LYS A 21 -15.06 -11.44 -16.55
N LYS A 22 -13.82 -11.55 -17.04
CA LYS A 22 -12.63 -11.67 -16.17
C LYS A 22 -12.43 -10.41 -15.32
N LEU A 23 -12.68 -9.23 -15.90
CA LEU A 23 -12.69 -7.95 -15.20
C LEU A 23 -14.15 -7.62 -14.82
N PHE A 24 -14.39 -7.35 -13.55
CA PHE A 24 -15.71 -7.02 -13.01
C PHE A 24 -15.58 -5.87 -12.00
N THR A 25 -16.69 -5.22 -11.73
CA THR A 25 -16.78 -4.11 -10.77
C THR A 25 -17.39 -4.63 -9.46
N VAL A 26 -16.84 -4.14 -8.35
CA VAL A 26 -17.36 -4.35 -6.99
C VAL A 26 -17.76 -2.99 -6.46
N GLU A 27 -19.04 -2.83 -6.14
CA GLU A 27 -19.55 -1.64 -5.46
C GLU A 27 -19.14 -1.66 -3.99
N THR A 28 -18.58 -0.55 -3.51
CA THR A 28 -18.14 -0.39 -2.13
C THR A 28 -18.54 0.98 -1.57
N LEU A 29 -18.51 1.15 -0.26
CA LEU A 29 -18.71 2.46 0.38
C LEU A 29 -17.68 3.53 -0.07
N ALA A 30 -16.54 3.11 -0.61
CA ALA A 30 -15.52 4.00 -1.17
C ALA A 30 -15.66 4.21 -2.68
N GLY A 31 -16.78 3.80 -3.27
CA GLY A 31 -17.05 3.81 -4.71
C GLY A 31 -16.79 2.47 -5.38
N ASP A 32 -16.99 2.46 -6.68
CA ASP A 32 -16.79 1.29 -7.53
C ASP A 32 -15.32 0.99 -7.74
N ILE A 33 -14.94 -0.27 -7.54
CA ILE A 33 -13.58 -0.77 -7.79
C ILE A 33 -13.58 -1.86 -8.84
N CYS A 34 -12.67 -1.79 -9.79
CA CYS A 34 -12.44 -2.87 -10.73
C CYS A 34 -11.60 -3.98 -10.08
N ALA A 35 -11.96 -5.23 -10.35
CA ALA A 35 -11.27 -6.38 -9.79
C ALA A 35 -11.17 -7.54 -10.79
N THR A 36 -10.12 -8.33 -10.64
CA THR A 36 -9.95 -9.64 -11.28
C THR A 36 -9.43 -10.64 -10.27
N ALA A 37 -9.75 -11.92 -10.43
CA ALA A 37 -9.10 -12.98 -9.67
C ALA A 37 -8.89 -14.23 -10.53
N THR A 38 -7.84 -14.99 -10.25
CA THR A 38 -7.53 -16.27 -10.90
C THR A 38 -6.78 -17.14 -9.90
N GLY A 39 -7.33 -18.33 -9.63
CA GLY A 39 -6.77 -19.21 -8.59
C GLY A 39 -6.78 -18.52 -7.23
N GLU A 40 -5.62 -18.51 -6.58
CA GLU A 40 -5.39 -17.85 -5.28
C GLU A 40 -4.82 -16.42 -5.40
N THR A 41 -4.93 -15.80 -6.56
CA THR A 41 -4.42 -14.44 -6.80
C THR A 41 -5.56 -13.53 -7.18
N ALA A 42 -5.62 -12.36 -6.57
CA ALA A 42 -6.56 -11.30 -6.92
C ALA A 42 -5.82 -9.99 -7.21
N ARG A 43 -6.41 -9.21 -8.12
CA ARG A 43 -5.93 -7.88 -8.49
C ARG A 43 -7.10 -6.91 -8.38
N VAL A 44 -6.89 -5.80 -7.70
CA VAL A 44 -7.91 -4.75 -7.47
C VAL A 44 -7.36 -3.40 -7.87
N GLN A 45 -8.20 -2.61 -8.48
CA GLN A 45 -7.90 -1.21 -8.78
C GLN A 45 -8.17 -0.36 -7.56
N LEU A 46 -7.26 0.53 -7.23
CA LEU A 46 -7.37 1.47 -6.12
C LEU A 46 -7.52 2.89 -6.65
N SER A 47 -7.97 3.79 -5.79
CA SER A 47 -8.07 5.22 -6.12
C SER A 47 -6.69 5.78 -6.51
N ALA A 48 -6.69 6.77 -7.39
CA ALA A 48 -5.48 7.52 -7.69
C ALA A 48 -4.95 8.19 -6.41
N PRO A 49 -3.63 8.16 -6.18
CA PRO A 49 -3.03 8.81 -5.02
C PRO A 49 -3.05 10.33 -5.20
N THR A 50 -2.98 11.03 -4.08
CA THR A 50 -2.92 12.50 -4.04
C THR A 50 -1.88 12.99 -3.05
N GLY A 51 -1.53 14.27 -3.12
CA GLY A 51 -0.74 14.95 -2.09
C GLY A 51 0.68 14.42 -1.94
N TYR A 52 1.31 13.89 -2.99
CA TYR A 52 2.70 13.44 -2.91
C TYR A 52 3.63 14.61 -2.55
N GLN A 53 4.39 14.44 -1.48
CA GLN A 53 5.40 15.37 -1.01
C GLN A 53 6.68 14.58 -0.72
N PRO A 54 7.73 14.72 -1.53
CA PRO A 54 9.02 14.11 -1.25
C PRO A 54 9.79 14.89 -0.20
N ASP A 55 10.71 14.23 0.48
CA ASP A 55 11.80 14.83 1.22
C ASP A 55 11.40 15.83 2.32
N ILE A 56 10.35 15.52 3.08
CA ILE A 56 9.87 16.33 4.20
C ILE A 56 10.84 16.15 5.38
N PRO A 57 11.41 17.23 5.93
CA PRO A 57 12.19 17.16 7.16
C PRO A 57 11.26 16.95 8.38
N LEU A 58 11.58 15.99 9.23
CA LEU A 58 10.94 15.76 10.51
C LEU A 58 11.98 15.67 11.63
N THR A 59 11.57 16.03 12.84
CA THR A 59 12.34 15.73 14.05
C THR A 59 11.61 14.67 14.87
N VAL A 60 12.23 13.52 15.06
CA VAL A 60 11.68 12.37 15.78
C VAL A 60 12.66 11.98 16.88
N ASN A 61 12.23 12.04 18.14
CA ASN A 61 13.09 11.76 19.30
C ASN A 61 14.43 12.53 19.23
N ASP A 62 14.38 13.85 19.00
CA ASP A 62 15.52 14.77 18.86
C ASP A 62 16.49 14.44 17.71
N ARG A 63 16.08 13.58 16.78
CA ARG A 63 16.86 13.24 15.59
C ARG A 63 16.15 13.73 14.33
N GLY A 64 16.89 14.45 13.49
CA GLY A 64 16.41 14.85 12.17
C GLY A 64 16.34 13.64 11.23
N MET A 65 15.23 13.53 10.50
CA MET A 65 15.07 12.55 9.43
C MET A 65 14.35 13.15 8.23
N ARG A 66 14.44 12.49 7.09
CA ARG A 66 13.69 12.87 5.90
C ARG A 66 12.71 11.77 5.52
N VAL A 67 11.47 12.18 5.24
CA VAL A 67 10.39 11.25 4.90
C VAL A 67 9.68 11.72 3.63
N SER A 68 8.93 10.83 3.00
CA SER A 68 7.99 11.19 1.93
C SER A 68 6.57 10.96 2.40
N TYR A 69 5.62 11.75 1.88
CA TYR A 69 4.20 11.62 2.19
C TYR A 69 3.39 11.41 0.90
N ILE A 70 2.36 10.57 0.98
CA ILE A 70 1.37 10.39 -0.08
C ILE A 70 0.04 9.88 0.52
N ASP A 71 -1.10 10.33 -0.04
CA ASP A 71 -2.42 9.82 0.33
C ASP A 71 -2.91 8.85 -0.77
N THR A 72 -3.10 7.58 -0.41
CA THR A 72 -3.63 6.51 -1.29
C THR A 72 -5.07 6.13 -0.95
N GLY A 73 -5.87 7.12 -0.51
CA GLY A 73 -7.18 6.97 0.10
C GLY A 73 -7.12 7.02 1.63
N VAL A 74 -5.94 6.82 2.18
CA VAL A 74 -5.53 7.13 3.55
C VAL A 74 -4.10 7.65 3.53
N PRO A 75 -3.71 8.50 4.51
CA PRO A 75 -2.37 9.10 4.55
C PRO A 75 -1.29 8.08 4.89
N HIS A 76 -0.17 8.18 4.19
CA HIS A 76 1.02 7.36 4.39
C HIS A 76 2.29 8.21 4.41
N VAL A 77 3.13 7.97 5.40
CA VAL A 77 4.52 8.40 5.46
C VAL A 77 5.42 7.23 5.09
N ILE A 78 6.44 7.49 4.29
CA ILE A 78 7.44 6.54 3.87
C ILE A 78 8.81 6.99 4.36
N VAL A 79 9.46 6.13 5.13
CA VAL A 79 10.79 6.34 5.72
C VAL A 79 11.75 5.32 5.11
N PHE A 80 12.69 5.78 4.31
CA PHE A 80 13.76 4.91 3.80
C PHE A 80 14.81 4.69 4.87
N VAL A 81 15.15 3.46 5.12
CA VAL A 81 16.11 3.03 6.14
C VAL A 81 17.08 2.00 5.59
N ASP A 82 18.25 1.91 6.21
CA ASP A 82 19.17 0.79 6.06
C ASP A 82 19.00 -0.14 7.27
N GLY A 83 18.97 -1.45 7.04
CA GLY A 83 18.80 -2.44 8.11
C GLY A 83 17.38 -2.45 8.71
N LEU A 84 16.38 -2.58 7.85
CA LEU A 84 14.95 -2.55 8.20
C LEU A 84 14.57 -3.51 9.34
N GLU A 85 15.20 -4.66 9.45
CA GLU A 85 14.91 -5.66 10.50
C GLU A 85 15.17 -5.11 11.92
N GLY A 86 16.18 -4.26 12.08
CA GLY A 86 16.56 -3.65 13.37
C GLY A 86 15.74 -2.41 13.77
N ILE A 87 14.78 -1.98 12.94
CA ILE A 87 13.99 -0.77 13.21
C ILE A 87 12.92 -1.04 14.27
N ASP A 88 12.85 -0.18 15.28
CA ASP A 88 11.74 -0.12 16.24
C ASP A 88 10.51 0.52 15.57
N VAL A 89 9.76 -0.32 14.81
CA VAL A 89 8.58 0.12 14.06
C VAL A 89 7.50 0.65 14.98
N ALA A 90 7.28 0.02 16.12
CA ALA A 90 6.22 0.43 17.05
C ALA A 90 6.57 1.77 17.74
N GLY A 91 7.78 1.92 18.27
CA GLY A 91 8.19 3.13 18.97
C GLY A 91 8.31 4.34 18.04
N ILE A 92 9.10 4.23 16.97
CA ILE A 92 9.32 5.33 16.01
C ILE A 92 8.03 5.60 15.22
N GLY A 93 7.32 4.54 14.82
CA GLY A 93 6.06 4.65 14.08
C GLY A 93 5.00 5.42 14.85
N ARG A 94 4.85 5.17 16.15
CA ARG A 94 3.92 5.90 17.03
C ARG A 94 4.23 7.40 17.06
N VAL A 95 5.49 7.78 17.18
CA VAL A 95 5.89 9.21 17.23
C VAL A 95 5.55 9.90 15.90
N ILE A 96 5.90 9.29 14.76
CA ILE A 96 5.59 9.86 13.44
C ILE A 96 4.07 9.88 13.19
N ARG A 97 3.35 8.83 13.60
CA ARG A 97 1.89 8.70 13.47
C ARG A 97 1.15 9.90 14.07
N HIS A 98 1.63 10.42 15.21
CA HIS A 98 1.05 11.53 15.97
C HIS A 98 1.81 12.84 15.81
N HIS A 99 2.75 12.92 14.88
CA HIS A 99 3.52 14.14 14.67
C HIS A 99 2.63 15.28 14.16
N GLU A 100 2.80 16.49 14.70
CA GLU A 100 1.99 17.69 14.40
C GLU A 100 1.84 17.96 12.89
N ARG A 101 2.89 17.64 12.11
CA ARG A 101 2.92 17.79 10.65
C ARG A 101 1.78 17.07 9.95
N PHE A 102 1.22 16.01 10.54
CA PHE A 102 0.20 15.14 9.94
C PHE A 102 -1.16 15.26 10.61
N GLU A 103 -1.32 16.18 11.58
CA GLU A 103 -2.60 16.46 12.22
C GLU A 103 -3.61 17.11 11.27
N PRO A 104 -4.93 17.00 11.55
CA PRO A 104 -5.53 16.20 12.65
C PRO A 104 -5.69 14.72 12.31
N ARG A 105 -5.48 14.31 11.06
CA ARG A 105 -5.76 12.95 10.58
C ARG A 105 -4.71 11.92 11.04
N GLY A 106 -3.49 12.37 11.30
CA GLY A 106 -2.33 11.52 11.49
C GLY A 106 -2.04 10.68 10.22
N THR A 107 -1.15 9.71 10.32
CA THR A 107 -0.68 8.95 9.17
C THR A 107 -0.36 7.50 9.52
N ASN A 108 -0.40 6.60 8.53
CA ASN A 108 0.30 5.31 8.61
C ASN A 108 1.79 5.56 8.35
N VAL A 109 2.67 4.77 8.93
CA VAL A 109 4.12 4.92 8.78
C VAL A 109 4.71 3.65 8.21
N ASN A 110 5.38 3.77 7.06
CA ASN A 110 6.00 2.64 6.37
C ASN A 110 7.51 2.82 6.39
N PHE A 111 8.21 1.94 7.08
CA PHE A 111 9.67 1.83 7.02
C PHE A 111 10.03 0.91 5.88
N VAL A 112 10.97 1.35 5.02
CA VAL A 112 11.25 0.66 3.77
C VAL A 112 12.74 0.57 3.50
N GLU A 113 13.14 -0.58 2.96
CA GLU A 113 14.50 -0.86 2.53
C GLU A 113 14.50 -1.34 1.08
N GLN A 114 15.28 -0.66 0.23
CA GLN A 114 15.39 -1.01 -1.17
C GLN A 114 16.25 -2.28 -1.31
N VAL A 115 15.68 -3.34 -1.88
CA VAL A 115 16.41 -4.59 -2.14
C VAL A 115 17.08 -4.56 -3.51
N ASN A 116 16.33 -4.13 -4.53
CA ASN A 116 16.82 -3.94 -5.90
C ASN A 116 15.88 -3.00 -6.67
N GLU A 117 16.10 -2.81 -7.96
CA GLU A 117 15.33 -1.88 -8.80
C GLU A 117 13.81 -2.14 -8.80
N ARG A 118 13.35 -3.34 -8.44
CA ARG A 118 11.94 -3.76 -8.54
C ARG A 118 11.36 -4.32 -7.24
N LEU A 119 12.14 -4.41 -6.18
CA LEU A 119 11.71 -4.99 -4.91
C LEU A 119 12.10 -4.11 -3.73
N VAL A 120 11.14 -3.83 -2.88
CA VAL A 120 11.30 -3.10 -1.63
C VAL A 120 10.73 -3.94 -0.49
N ASN A 121 11.46 -4.05 0.62
CA ASN A 121 10.94 -4.58 1.88
C ASN A 121 10.22 -3.46 2.62
N ALA A 122 9.08 -3.76 3.25
CA ALA A 122 8.31 -2.79 4.00
C ALA A 122 7.75 -3.37 5.31
N ARG A 123 7.87 -2.58 6.38
CA ARG A 123 7.23 -2.80 7.68
C ARG A 123 6.37 -1.57 8.00
N THR A 124 5.13 -1.79 8.46
CA THR A 124 4.15 -0.70 8.59
C THR A 124 3.58 -0.62 10.00
N TYR A 125 3.68 0.56 10.62
CA TYR A 125 2.87 0.97 11.76
C TYR A 125 1.54 1.51 11.23
N GLU A 126 0.43 0.89 11.61
CA GLU A 126 -0.86 1.18 11.00
C GLU A 126 -1.75 2.02 11.92
N ARG A 127 -2.20 3.16 11.39
CA ARG A 127 -3.16 4.04 12.05
C ARG A 127 -4.49 3.33 12.28
N GLY A 128 -4.97 3.35 13.53
CA GLY A 128 -6.20 2.68 13.93
C GLY A 128 -5.99 1.27 14.48
N VAL A 129 -4.87 0.62 14.13
CA VAL A 129 -4.38 -0.58 14.84
C VAL A 129 -3.45 -0.15 15.96
N GLU A 130 -2.69 0.92 15.72
CA GLU A 130 -1.71 1.54 16.64
C GLU A 130 -0.58 0.57 17.02
N ASP A 131 -0.17 -0.26 16.06
CA ASP A 131 0.94 -1.20 16.17
C ASP A 131 1.45 -1.60 14.77
N GLU A 132 2.55 -2.38 14.71
CA GLU A 132 3.03 -2.97 13.49
C GLU A 132 2.06 -4.04 12.97
N THR A 133 1.71 -3.96 11.67
CA THR A 133 0.86 -4.95 11.01
C THR A 133 1.65 -5.81 10.04
N LYS A 134 1.16 -7.03 9.83
CA LYS A 134 1.80 -7.99 8.90
C LYS A 134 1.77 -7.54 7.45
N ALA A 135 0.77 -6.78 7.04
CA ALA A 135 0.63 -6.25 5.67
C ALA A 135 -0.43 -5.15 5.62
N CYS A 136 -0.08 -4.00 5.03
CA CYS A 136 -0.98 -2.91 4.70
C CYS A 136 -1.07 -2.75 3.18
N GLY A 137 -2.25 -2.97 2.60
CA GLY A 137 -2.43 -2.91 1.15
C GLY A 137 -2.25 -1.50 0.57
N THR A 138 -2.84 -0.48 1.20
CA THR A 138 -2.69 0.93 0.81
C THR A 138 -1.28 1.43 1.08
N GLY A 139 -0.64 0.96 2.16
CA GLY A 139 0.76 1.22 2.47
C GLY A 139 1.70 0.65 1.40
N SER A 140 1.45 -0.57 0.93
CA SER A 140 2.24 -1.16 -0.15
C SER A 140 2.12 -0.37 -1.45
N VAL A 141 0.94 0.20 -1.76
CA VAL A 141 0.76 1.10 -2.89
C VAL A 141 1.54 2.40 -2.70
N ALA A 142 1.47 3.01 -1.53
CA ALA A 142 2.22 4.22 -1.20
C ALA A 142 3.73 4.01 -1.34
N VAL A 143 4.25 2.93 -0.77
CA VAL A 143 5.67 2.53 -0.86
C VAL A 143 6.09 2.33 -2.31
N ALA A 144 5.31 1.58 -3.10
CA ALA A 144 5.63 1.30 -4.49
C ALA A 144 5.76 2.57 -5.34
N ILE A 145 4.82 3.50 -5.18
CA ILE A 145 4.81 4.75 -5.94
C ILE A 145 6.00 5.63 -5.52
N VAL A 146 6.20 5.83 -4.22
CA VAL A 146 7.27 6.68 -3.72
C VAL A 146 8.65 6.10 -4.06
N ALA A 147 8.85 4.79 -3.90
CA ALA A 147 10.12 4.14 -4.26
C ALA A 147 10.40 4.25 -5.77
N TYR A 148 9.37 4.06 -6.61
CA TYR A 148 9.51 4.21 -8.06
C TYR A 148 9.88 5.64 -8.45
N LEU A 149 9.17 6.64 -7.92
CA LEU A 149 9.43 8.06 -8.21
C LEU A 149 10.81 8.50 -7.73
N LYS A 150 11.25 8.00 -6.57
CA LYS A 150 12.59 8.27 -6.03
C LYS A 150 13.70 7.66 -6.91
N ALA A 151 13.48 6.46 -7.44
CA ALA A 151 14.43 5.80 -8.34
C ALA A 151 14.42 6.36 -9.77
N ASN A 152 13.36 7.09 -10.16
CA ASN A 152 13.20 7.65 -11.49
C ASN A 152 12.86 9.15 -11.42
N PRO A 153 13.80 10.00 -10.95
CA PRO A 153 13.55 11.43 -10.81
C PRO A 153 13.23 12.07 -12.17
N GLY A 154 12.21 12.93 -12.20
CA GLY A 154 11.79 13.62 -13.42
C GLY A 154 10.96 12.79 -14.41
N VAL A 155 10.56 11.56 -14.06
CA VAL A 155 9.66 10.78 -14.90
C VAL A 155 8.31 11.51 -15.05
N SER A 156 7.93 11.85 -16.30
CA SER A 156 6.64 12.49 -16.60
C SER A 156 5.61 11.54 -17.19
N ASP A 157 6.09 10.57 -18.00
CA ASP A 157 5.22 9.64 -18.72
C ASP A 157 5.74 8.21 -18.65
N LYS A 158 4.92 7.31 -18.12
CA LYS A 158 5.21 5.88 -18.04
C LYS A 158 3.93 5.07 -17.94
N LYS A 159 3.75 4.12 -18.85
CA LYS A 159 2.69 3.08 -18.71
C LYS A 159 3.23 1.88 -17.97
N ALA A 160 2.36 1.28 -17.15
CA ALA A 160 2.63 0.06 -16.39
C ALA A 160 3.92 0.14 -15.55
N ALA A 161 4.22 1.31 -15.01
CA ALA A 161 5.21 1.45 -13.95
C ALA A 161 4.86 0.56 -12.77
N GLY A 162 5.83 0.19 -11.94
CA GLY A 162 5.48 -0.53 -10.72
C GLY A 162 6.65 -1.15 -9.99
N MET A 163 6.34 -1.63 -8.79
CA MET A 163 7.25 -2.24 -7.83
C MET A 163 6.61 -3.45 -7.19
N ASN A 164 7.44 -4.33 -6.68
CA ASN A 164 7.05 -5.42 -5.78
C ASN A 164 7.39 -5.01 -4.35
N ILE A 165 6.47 -5.25 -3.43
CA ILE A 165 6.63 -4.92 -2.02
C ILE A 165 6.59 -6.22 -1.22
N ARG A 166 7.69 -6.54 -0.53
CA ARG A 166 7.70 -7.62 0.44
C ARG A 166 7.28 -7.06 1.78
N THR A 167 6.15 -7.51 2.28
CA THR A 167 5.56 -7.08 3.56
C THR A 167 6.21 -7.83 4.74
N ALA A 168 5.94 -7.41 5.97
CA ALA A 168 6.41 -8.08 7.19
C ALA A 168 5.96 -9.56 7.28
N SER A 169 4.86 -9.94 6.62
CA SER A 169 4.44 -11.36 6.52
C SER A 169 5.28 -12.20 5.56
N GLY A 170 6.18 -11.59 4.79
CA GLY A 170 6.90 -12.23 3.69
C GLY A 170 6.12 -12.30 2.37
N GLU A 171 4.82 -11.93 2.35
CA GLU A 171 4.02 -11.84 1.13
C GLU A 171 4.58 -10.77 0.21
N ILE A 172 4.66 -11.08 -1.09
CA ILE A 172 5.02 -10.11 -2.13
C ILE A 172 3.74 -9.59 -2.78
N LEU A 173 3.50 -8.30 -2.64
CA LEU A 173 2.44 -7.56 -3.31
C LEU A 173 3.00 -6.87 -4.55
N GLU A 174 2.37 -7.07 -5.70
CA GLU A 174 2.73 -6.38 -6.94
C GLU A 174 1.84 -5.15 -7.10
N VAL A 175 2.48 -3.97 -7.27
CA VAL A 175 1.79 -2.72 -7.55
C VAL A 175 2.14 -2.26 -8.96
N ARG A 176 1.13 -1.90 -9.74
CA ARG A 176 1.27 -1.31 -11.08
C ARG A 176 0.46 -0.03 -11.16
N PHE A 177 0.97 0.94 -11.90
CA PHE A 177 0.31 2.22 -12.12
C PHE A 177 0.81 2.88 -13.40
N ASP A 178 0.07 3.86 -13.87
CA ASP A 178 0.48 4.71 -14.98
C ASP A 178 0.89 6.08 -14.45
N ILE A 179 1.83 6.71 -15.13
CA ILE A 179 2.22 8.11 -14.93
C ILE A 179 1.95 8.85 -16.23
N LYS A 180 1.24 9.96 -16.15
CA LYS A 180 1.01 10.87 -17.28
C LYS A 180 1.13 12.30 -16.78
N GLU A 181 1.98 13.08 -17.43
CA GLU A 181 2.27 14.47 -17.05
C GLU A 181 2.66 14.60 -15.57
N GLY A 182 3.42 13.62 -15.05
CA GLY A 182 3.81 13.54 -13.64
C GLY A 182 2.71 13.08 -12.68
N VAL A 183 1.47 12.83 -13.15
CA VAL A 183 0.34 12.39 -12.33
C VAL A 183 0.22 10.87 -12.36
N VAL A 184 0.18 10.26 -11.17
CA VAL A 184 -0.04 8.82 -10.99
C VAL A 184 -1.51 8.49 -11.09
N SER A 185 -1.84 7.48 -11.89
CA SER A 185 -3.21 7.01 -12.13
C SER A 185 -3.25 5.50 -12.39
N ASN A 186 -4.44 4.95 -12.59
CA ASN A 186 -4.64 3.53 -12.94
C ASN A 186 -3.89 2.57 -12.02
N VAL A 187 -4.02 2.78 -10.71
CA VAL A 187 -3.27 2.05 -9.68
C VAL A 187 -3.90 0.68 -9.44
N TRP A 188 -3.08 -0.36 -9.51
CA TRP A 188 -3.50 -1.75 -9.30
C TRP A 188 -2.63 -2.41 -8.25
N LEU A 189 -3.29 -3.09 -7.32
CA LEU A 189 -2.68 -3.94 -6.30
C LEU A 189 -3.01 -5.41 -6.58
N LYS A 190 -1.99 -6.25 -6.69
CA LYS A 190 -2.11 -7.70 -6.87
C LYS A 190 -1.42 -8.42 -5.72
N GLY A 191 -2.06 -9.45 -5.20
CA GLY A 191 -1.52 -10.31 -4.14
C GLY A 191 -2.35 -11.56 -3.96
N SER A 192 -1.98 -12.38 -2.99
CA SER A 192 -2.69 -13.63 -2.70
C SER A 192 -4.07 -13.36 -2.06
N ALA A 193 -4.99 -14.29 -2.27
CA ALA A 193 -6.27 -14.35 -1.59
C ALA A 193 -6.69 -15.84 -1.50
N ARG A 194 -6.42 -16.45 -0.36
CA ARG A 194 -6.59 -17.89 -0.14
C ARG A 194 -7.85 -18.18 0.65
N PHE A 195 -8.56 -19.22 0.26
CA PHE A 195 -9.63 -19.80 1.07
C PHE A 195 -9.02 -20.69 2.15
N ILE A 196 -9.27 -20.35 3.40
CA ILE A 196 -8.74 -21.11 4.54
C ILE A 196 -9.77 -22.12 5.05
N ALA A 197 -11.04 -21.69 5.19
CA ALA A 197 -12.12 -22.52 5.70
C ALA A 197 -13.48 -22.11 5.15
N ARG A 198 -14.46 -22.97 5.30
CA ARG A 198 -15.88 -22.69 5.10
C ARG A 198 -16.65 -23.24 6.30
N GLY A 199 -17.61 -22.47 6.78
CA GLY A 199 -18.46 -22.87 7.92
C GLY A 199 -19.78 -22.12 7.90
N GLU A 200 -20.67 -22.49 8.82
CA GLU A 200 -21.91 -21.78 9.11
C GLU A 200 -21.76 -21.06 10.47
N TYR A 201 -22.26 -19.84 10.54
CA TYR A 201 -22.26 -19.05 11.76
C TYR A 201 -23.70 -18.71 12.11
N TYR A 202 -24.13 -19.11 13.32
CA TYR A 202 -25.45 -18.82 13.84
C TYR A 202 -25.39 -17.59 14.74
N VAL A 203 -26.25 -16.61 14.48
CA VAL A 203 -26.42 -15.36 15.24
C VAL A 203 -27.74 -15.36 15.98
#